data_88c4c8049cc24cd310066550a4f24165
#
_entry.id   88c4c8049cc24cd310066550a4f24165
#
_cell.length_a   1.000
_cell.length_b   1.000
_cell.length_c   1.000
_cell.angle_alpha   90.00
_cell.angle_beta   90.00
_cell.angle_gamma   90.00
#
_symmetry.space_group_name_H-M   'P 1'
#
loop_
_entity.id
_entity.type
_entity.pdbx_description
1 polymer ?
#
loop_
_entity_poly.entity_id
_entity_poly.type
_entity_poly.pdbx_seq_one_letter_code
_entity_poly.pdbx_strand_id
1 'polypeptide(L)'
;FMDVLARVSDFLDHLDRTSGPALVFAHGGVLVAAQVYAGKVKLEDAMKALPPYGGMVEIDLPLPRLHPLMLAGTGSDVGKSVLAAALCRIFLQDGYHPAPFKAQNMALNSYATPEGLEIGRAQAVQAEAAGVPCHTDMNPLLLKPTSDQTAQVVLSGKPIGNRSAYEYFRTEGREELRREVNQAFDRLSARYNPVVMEGAGSISEINLKDTDLVNLPMARHAHADVILVADIDRGGVFASAYGSVALQTPEDRKRIKGIIVNKFRGDLRLFESGVKMMEEICGIPVLGVIPYYHDIYIEEEDSVELSLKQRKAVQGKVNVAVVLLRHLSNFTDFNMLEHDERVNLYYTNNVDDLMKADIILLPGSKSTIDDLYELRRNGVAQAILQARRNGATVMGICGGYQMMGQRIADPDGVEGSISQMPGLG
;
A
#
# COMPACT_ATOMS: atom_id res chain seq x y z
N PHE A 1 -23.20 6.25 41.14
CA PHE A 1 -23.47 5.94 39.73
C PHE A 1 -22.17 5.74 38.96
N MET A 2 -21.16 6.58 39.14
CA MET A 2 -19.86 6.50 38.45
C MET A 2 -19.15 5.15 38.62
N ASP A 3 -19.21 4.56 39.80
CA ASP A 3 -18.65 3.22 40.07
C ASP A 3 -19.44 2.14 39.29
N VAL A 4 -20.76 2.24 39.24
CA VAL A 4 -21.61 1.33 38.43
C VAL A 4 -21.28 1.50 36.96
N LEU A 5 -21.16 2.72 36.46
CA LEU A 5 -20.81 2.99 35.08
C LEU A 5 -19.44 2.40 34.70
N ALA A 6 -18.43 2.59 35.55
CA ALA A 6 -17.10 2.02 35.30
C ALA A 6 -17.12 0.48 35.21
N ARG A 7 -17.82 -0.19 36.13
CA ARG A 7 -17.97 -1.67 36.12
C ARG A 7 -18.78 -2.18 34.94
N VAL A 8 -19.82 -1.46 34.55
CA VAL A 8 -20.63 -1.80 33.37
C VAL A 8 -19.82 -1.59 32.09
N SER A 9 -19.05 -0.51 32.00
CA SER A 9 -18.16 -0.26 30.86
C SER A 9 -17.13 -1.39 30.71
N ASP A 10 -16.47 -1.77 31.79
CA ASP A 10 -15.51 -2.88 31.82
C ASP A 10 -16.14 -4.20 31.37
N PHE A 11 -17.33 -4.52 31.87
CA PHE A 11 -18.08 -5.71 31.40
C PHE A 11 -18.41 -5.66 29.91
N LEU A 12 -18.91 -4.51 29.42
CA LEU A 12 -19.31 -4.36 28.03
C LEU A 12 -18.11 -4.33 27.08
N ASP A 13 -16.94 -3.85 27.54
CA ASP A 13 -15.69 -3.87 26.77
C ASP A 13 -15.18 -5.31 26.54
N HIS A 14 -15.40 -6.21 27.51
CA HIS A 14 -15.00 -7.62 27.43
C HIS A 14 -16.08 -8.56 26.87
N LEU A 15 -17.27 -8.03 26.54
CA LEU A 15 -18.34 -8.84 25.97
C LEU A 15 -17.96 -9.30 24.55
N ASP A 16 -18.06 -10.61 24.31
CA ASP A 16 -17.92 -11.15 22.95
C ASP A 16 -19.05 -10.64 22.05
N ARG A 17 -18.70 -9.81 21.09
CA ARG A 17 -19.64 -9.18 20.16
C ARG A 17 -19.76 -9.93 18.84
N THR A 18 -19.03 -11.02 18.68
CA THR A 18 -19.04 -11.85 17.45
C THR A 18 -20.09 -12.96 17.50
N SER A 19 -20.54 -13.34 18.69
CA SER A 19 -21.49 -14.44 18.91
C SER A 19 -22.97 -14.04 18.77
N GLY A 20 -23.30 -12.82 18.36
CA GLY A 20 -24.65 -12.31 18.18
C GLY A 20 -25.20 -11.54 19.39
N PRO A 21 -26.49 -11.20 19.40
CA PRO A 21 -27.06 -10.40 20.47
C PRO A 21 -27.07 -11.13 21.82
N ALA A 22 -26.64 -10.45 22.87
CA ALA A 22 -26.63 -10.94 24.24
C ALA A 22 -27.84 -10.38 25.01
N LEU A 23 -28.53 -11.22 25.77
CA LEU A 23 -29.62 -10.83 26.66
C LEU A 23 -29.07 -10.75 28.10
N VAL A 24 -29.14 -9.57 28.70
CA VAL A 24 -28.63 -9.31 30.05
C VAL A 24 -29.78 -8.91 30.97
N PHE A 25 -29.95 -9.63 32.07
CA PHE A 25 -30.90 -9.28 33.13
C PHE A 25 -30.20 -8.51 34.23
N ALA A 26 -30.62 -7.28 34.48
CA ALA A 26 -29.94 -6.40 35.45
C ALA A 26 -30.90 -5.41 36.11
N HIS A 27 -30.43 -4.78 37.19
CA HIS A 27 -31.17 -3.69 37.85
C HIS A 27 -31.16 -2.42 37.00
N GLY A 28 -32.17 -1.57 37.16
CA GLY A 28 -32.34 -0.34 36.38
C GLY A 28 -31.11 0.56 36.32
N GLY A 29 -30.35 0.72 37.39
CA GLY A 29 -29.12 1.49 37.40
C GLY A 29 -28.01 0.94 36.48
N VAL A 30 -27.97 -0.40 36.30
CA VAL A 30 -27.06 -1.05 35.35
C VAL A 30 -27.51 -0.82 33.91
N LEU A 31 -28.84 -0.90 33.67
CA LEU A 31 -29.41 -0.64 32.33
C LEU A 31 -29.21 0.83 31.91
N VAL A 32 -29.28 1.78 32.85
CA VAL A 32 -29.00 3.19 32.58
C VAL A 32 -27.50 3.39 32.29
N ALA A 33 -26.63 2.75 33.08
CA ALA A 33 -25.18 2.83 32.85
C ALA A 33 -24.79 2.27 31.46
N ALA A 34 -25.43 1.17 31.02
CA ALA A 34 -25.26 0.62 29.68
C ALA A 34 -25.74 1.57 28.57
N GLN A 35 -26.86 2.27 28.78
CA GLN A 35 -27.32 3.30 27.84
C GLN A 35 -26.38 4.51 27.76
N VAL A 36 -25.82 4.93 28.88
CA VAL A 36 -24.80 6.02 28.92
C VAL A 36 -23.54 5.58 28.20
N TYR A 37 -23.05 4.37 28.44
CA TYR A 37 -21.90 3.79 27.76
C TYR A 37 -22.12 3.73 26.23
N ALA A 38 -23.28 3.30 25.77
CA ALA A 38 -23.64 3.24 24.35
C ALA A 38 -23.95 4.61 23.73
N GLY A 39 -23.85 5.70 24.47
CA GLY A 39 -24.12 7.05 23.98
C GLY A 39 -25.61 7.38 23.72
N LYS A 40 -26.52 6.47 24.09
CA LYS A 40 -27.99 6.69 23.94
C LYS A 40 -28.53 7.72 24.94
N VAL A 41 -27.89 7.85 26.08
CA VAL A 41 -28.28 8.77 27.17
C VAL A 41 -27.06 9.56 27.61
N LYS A 42 -27.19 10.88 27.75
CA LYS A 42 -26.13 11.70 28.33
C LYS A 42 -26.00 11.43 29.83
N LEU A 43 -24.78 11.53 30.38
CA LEU A 43 -24.54 11.30 31.79
C LEU A 43 -25.39 12.17 32.71
N GLU A 44 -25.63 13.43 32.33
CA GLU A 44 -26.46 14.40 33.06
C GLU A 44 -27.95 14.01 33.12
N ASP A 45 -28.43 13.21 32.15
CA ASP A 45 -29.81 12.73 32.05
C ASP A 45 -29.99 11.28 32.53
N ALA A 46 -28.94 10.64 33.00
CA ALA A 46 -28.90 9.24 33.37
C ALA A 46 -30.05 8.84 34.30
N MET A 47 -30.31 9.62 35.34
CA MET A 47 -31.37 9.31 36.32
C MET A 47 -32.81 9.46 35.79
N LYS A 48 -32.97 10.19 34.68
CA LYS A 48 -34.27 10.35 34.00
C LYS A 48 -34.60 9.19 33.06
N ALA A 49 -33.57 8.43 32.67
CA ALA A 49 -33.66 7.33 31.71
C ALA A 49 -33.86 5.95 32.38
N LEU A 50 -34.28 5.93 33.65
CA LEU A 50 -34.51 4.68 34.37
C LEU A 50 -35.72 3.94 33.74
N PRO A 51 -35.52 2.71 33.21
CA PRO A 51 -36.60 1.96 32.64
C PRO A 51 -37.59 1.47 33.72
N PRO A 52 -38.87 1.27 33.39
CA PRO A 52 -39.84 0.70 34.31
C PRO A 52 -39.51 -0.76 34.65
N TYR A 53 -40.09 -1.29 35.71
CA TYR A 53 -39.95 -2.71 36.06
C TYR A 53 -40.40 -3.60 34.88
N GLY A 54 -39.56 -4.58 34.52
CA GLY A 54 -39.78 -5.44 33.35
C GLY A 54 -39.55 -4.74 32.00
N GLY A 55 -39.09 -3.50 32.01
CA GLY A 55 -38.76 -2.78 30.79
C GLY A 55 -37.49 -3.37 30.13
N MET A 56 -37.52 -3.43 28.80
CA MET A 56 -36.40 -3.86 27.96
C MET A 56 -35.72 -2.62 27.37
N VAL A 57 -34.42 -2.62 27.37
CA VAL A 57 -33.60 -1.60 26.72
C VAL A 57 -32.69 -2.30 25.72
N GLU A 58 -32.82 -1.98 24.46
CA GLU A 58 -31.94 -2.43 23.40
C GLU A 58 -30.83 -1.42 23.26
N ILE A 59 -29.58 -1.87 23.27
CA ILE A 59 -28.41 -1.05 23.08
C ILE A 59 -27.52 -1.68 22.00
N ASP A 60 -27.17 -0.86 21.01
CA ASP A 60 -26.13 -1.18 20.05
C ASP A 60 -24.81 -0.74 20.67
N LEU A 61 -23.93 -1.68 20.94
CA LEU A 61 -22.63 -1.37 21.48
C LEU A 61 -21.71 -0.96 20.31
N PRO A 62 -21.07 0.21 20.39
CA PRO A 62 -20.04 0.54 19.42
C PRO A 62 -18.92 -0.49 19.49
N LEU A 63 -18.38 -0.86 18.35
CA LEU A 63 -17.22 -1.74 18.31
C LEU A 63 -16.04 -1.10 19.09
N PRO A 64 -15.27 -1.91 19.83
CA PRO A 64 -14.15 -1.40 20.62
C PRO A 64 -13.13 -0.70 19.72
N ARG A 65 -12.45 0.29 20.27
CA ARG A 65 -11.33 0.89 19.56
C ARG A 65 -10.16 -0.08 19.57
N LEU A 66 -9.73 -0.48 18.38
CA LEU A 66 -8.57 -1.35 18.21
C LEU A 66 -7.28 -0.52 18.14
N HIS A 67 -6.18 -1.12 18.56
CA HIS A 67 -4.87 -0.56 18.29
C HIS A 67 -4.62 -0.55 16.77
N PRO A 68 -3.95 0.46 16.22
CA PRO A 68 -3.47 0.40 14.85
C PRO A 68 -2.60 -0.84 14.66
N LEU A 69 -2.71 -1.46 13.48
CA LEU A 69 -2.00 -2.69 13.14
C LEU A 69 -1.01 -2.42 12.02
N MET A 70 0.29 -2.65 12.28
CA MET A 70 1.33 -2.46 11.28
C MET A 70 1.81 -3.80 10.70
N LEU A 71 1.79 -3.91 9.39
CA LEU A 71 2.46 -4.98 8.65
C LEU A 71 3.89 -4.55 8.33
N ALA A 72 4.86 -5.11 9.05
CA ALA A 72 6.28 -4.94 8.81
C ALA A 72 6.83 -6.11 7.98
N GLY A 73 7.86 -5.90 7.18
CA GLY A 73 8.40 -6.94 6.31
C GLY A 73 9.79 -7.41 6.70
N THR A 74 10.11 -8.68 6.38
CA THR A 74 11.49 -9.17 6.36
C THR A 74 12.25 -8.71 5.12
N GLY A 75 11.55 -8.13 4.14
CA GLY A 75 12.10 -7.63 2.88
C GLY A 75 11.06 -6.86 2.07
N SER A 76 11.49 -6.40 0.88
CA SER A 76 10.57 -5.94 -0.16
C SER A 76 9.78 -7.13 -0.74
N ASP A 77 8.62 -6.86 -1.34
CA ASP A 77 7.77 -7.83 -2.05
C ASP A 77 7.32 -9.06 -1.23
N VAL A 78 7.43 -9.02 0.09
CA VAL A 78 6.95 -10.12 0.95
C VAL A 78 5.42 -10.21 1.01
N GLY A 79 4.70 -9.28 0.38
CA GLY A 79 3.24 -9.28 0.27
C GLY A 79 2.52 -8.39 1.29
N LYS A 80 3.21 -7.40 1.89
CA LYS A 80 2.60 -6.44 2.86
C LYS A 80 1.37 -5.74 2.30
N SER A 81 1.44 -5.22 1.08
CA SER A 81 0.37 -4.43 0.45
C SER A 81 -0.90 -5.25 0.25
N VAL A 82 -0.75 -6.51 -0.21
CA VAL A 82 -1.87 -7.46 -0.37
C VAL A 82 -2.53 -7.76 0.97
N LEU A 83 -1.70 -8.03 1.99
CA LEU A 83 -2.21 -8.33 3.33
C LEU A 83 -2.86 -7.11 3.99
N ALA A 84 -2.35 -5.90 3.74
CA ALA A 84 -2.97 -4.66 4.21
C ALA A 84 -4.37 -4.47 3.58
N ALA A 85 -4.51 -4.68 2.27
CA ALA A 85 -5.80 -4.65 1.60
C ALA A 85 -6.77 -5.70 2.15
N ALA A 86 -6.27 -6.93 2.35
CA ALA A 86 -7.07 -8.03 2.92
C ALA A 86 -7.56 -7.69 4.33
N LEU A 87 -6.69 -7.17 5.21
CA LEU A 87 -7.06 -6.76 6.57
C LEU A 87 -8.04 -5.59 6.57
N CYS A 88 -7.86 -4.59 5.72
CA CYS A 88 -8.84 -3.53 5.53
C CYS A 88 -10.22 -4.11 5.18
N ARG A 89 -10.27 -5.08 4.25
CA ARG A 89 -11.51 -5.72 3.85
C ARG A 89 -12.12 -6.56 4.97
N ILE A 90 -11.33 -7.32 5.72
CA ILE A 90 -11.79 -8.13 6.86
C ILE A 90 -12.38 -7.22 7.93
N PHE A 91 -11.67 -6.18 8.36
CA PHE A 91 -12.20 -5.25 9.36
C PHE A 91 -13.49 -4.56 8.90
N LEU A 92 -13.61 -4.22 7.61
CA LEU A 92 -14.87 -3.70 7.07
C LEU A 92 -16.00 -4.72 7.18
N GLN A 93 -15.73 -6.01 6.86
CA GLN A 93 -16.71 -7.09 6.97
C GLN A 93 -17.13 -7.36 8.42
N ASP A 94 -16.20 -7.17 9.37
CA ASP A 94 -16.46 -7.28 10.80
C ASP A 94 -17.20 -6.05 11.38
N GLY A 95 -17.59 -5.10 10.52
CA GLY A 95 -18.37 -3.92 10.89
C GLY A 95 -17.56 -2.73 11.38
N TYR A 96 -16.23 -2.79 11.35
CA TYR A 96 -15.37 -1.65 11.64
C TYR A 96 -15.37 -0.64 10.50
N HIS A 97 -14.77 0.52 10.77
CA HIS A 97 -14.55 1.58 9.77
C HIS A 97 -13.03 1.78 9.59
N PRO A 98 -12.35 0.85 8.92
CA PRO A 98 -10.90 0.88 8.79
C PRO A 98 -10.41 1.92 7.78
N ALA A 99 -9.12 2.26 7.88
CA ALA A 99 -8.42 2.96 6.82
C ALA A 99 -6.98 2.43 6.68
N PRO A 100 -6.41 2.42 5.46
CA PRO A 100 -5.00 2.10 5.27
C PRO A 100 -4.13 3.31 5.62
N PHE A 101 -2.85 3.04 5.95
CA PHE A 101 -1.84 4.06 6.13
C PHE A 101 -0.45 3.55 5.74
N LYS A 102 0.24 4.30 4.91
CA LYS A 102 1.66 4.08 4.61
C LYS A 102 2.37 5.42 4.69
N ALA A 103 3.20 5.60 5.71
CA ALA A 103 3.85 6.86 6.04
C ALA A 103 4.63 7.46 4.87
N GLN A 104 5.38 6.61 4.18
CA GLN A 104 6.11 6.94 2.97
C GLN A 104 5.97 5.79 1.97
N ASN A 105 5.68 6.11 0.73
CA ASN A 105 5.73 5.17 -0.37
C ASN A 105 6.76 5.60 -1.42
N MET A 106 7.37 4.64 -2.11
CA MET A 106 8.21 4.88 -3.27
C MET A 106 7.61 4.11 -4.44
N ALA A 107 6.96 4.81 -5.35
CA ALA A 107 6.26 4.20 -6.46
C ALA A 107 6.19 5.14 -7.67
N LEU A 108 6.25 4.57 -8.86
CA LEU A 108 5.99 5.28 -10.12
C LEU A 108 4.49 5.35 -10.41
N ASN A 109 3.71 4.39 -9.91
CA ASN A 109 2.27 4.37 -10.03
C ASN A 109 1.60 5.19 -8.92
N SER A 110 0.75 6.10 -9.32
CA SER A 110 -0.01 6.95 -8.42
C SER A 110 -1.48 6.99 -8.81
N TYR A 111 -2.29 7.52 -7.91
CA TYR A 111 -3.73 7.67 -8.07
C TYR A 111 -4.16 9.09 -7.66
N ALA A 112 -5.13 9.64 -8.37
CA ALA A 112 -5.70 10.94 -8.02
C ALA A 112 -6.81 10.76 -6.99
N THR A 113 -6.72 11.46 -5.87
CA THR A 113 -7.81 11.51 -4.87
C THR A 113 -9.02 12.28 -5.43
N PRO A 114 -10.20 12.17 -4.80
CA PRO A 114 -11.38 12.98 -5.21
C PRO A 114 -11.12 14.48 -5.26
N GLU A 115 -10.18 14.99 -4.46
CA GLU A 115 -9.78 16.40 -4.43
C GLU A 115 -8.75 16.76 -5.51
N GLY A 116 -8.35 15.82 -6.37
CA GLY A 116 -7.34 16.02 -7.41
C GLY A 116 -5.90 16.05 -6.88
N LEU A 117 -5.67 15.50 -5.69
CA LEU A 117 -4.35 15.34 -5.09
C LEU A 117 -3.81 13.93 -5.37
N GLU A 118 -2.51 13.71 -5.14
CA GLU A 118 -1.83 12.48 -5.54
C GLU A 118 -1.48 11.58 -4.34
N ILE A 119 -1.75 10.26 -4.45
CA ILE A 119 -1.30 9.24 -3.50
C ILE A 119 -0.74 8.03 -4.23
N GLY A 120 -0.05 7.14 -3.51
CA GLY A 120 0.40 5.84 -4.02
C GLY A 120 -0.77 4.95 -4.44
N ARG A 121 -0.62 4.21 -5.55
CA ARG A 121 -1.68 3.35 -6.10
C ARG A 121 -2.11 2.27 -5.11
N ALA A 122 -1.19 1.62 -4.40
CA ALA A 122 -1.53 0.59 -3.42
C ALA A 122 -2.44 1.12 -2.32
N GLN A 123 -2.24 2.36 -1.85
CA GLN A 123 -3.09 2.94 -0.81
C GLN A 123 -4.49 3.27 -1.32
N ALA A 124 -4.63 3.59 -2.61
CA ALA A 124 -5.96 3.73 -3.23
C ALA A 124 -6.70 2.38 -3.27
N VAL A 125 -6.04 1.30 -3.67
CA VAL A 125 -6.60 -0.07 -3.64
C VAL A 125 -6.97 -0.51 -2.22
N GLN A 126 -6.12 -0.21 -1.25
CA GLN A 126 -6.38 -0.52 0.16
C GLN A 126 -7.56 0.30 0.72
N ALA A 127 -7.72 1.56 0.30
CA ALA A 127 -8.87 2.39 0.65
C ALA A 127 -10.17 1.85 0.04
N GLU A 128 -10.13 1.37 -1.20
CA GLU A 128 -11.26 0.69 -1.84
C GLU A 128 -11.64 -0.58 -1.08
N ALA A 129 -10.66 -1.40 -0.68
CA ALA A 129 -10.89 -2.58 0.15
C ALA A 129 -11.51 -2.22 1.51
N ALA A 130 -11.13 -1.09 2.10
CA ALA A 130 -11.69 -0.53 3.33
C ALA A 130 -13.09 0.10 3.14
N GLY A 131 -13.57 0.23 1.90
CA GLY A 131 -14.86 0.88 1.59
C GLY A 131 -14.88 2.38 1.83
N VAL A 132 -13.74 3.06 1.75
CA VAL A 132 -13.59 4.50 2.01
C VAL A 132 -12.95 5.21 0.82
N PRO A 133 -13.30 6.49 0.57
CA PRO A 133 -12.60 7.26 -0.45
C PRO A 133 -11.13 7.44 -0.03
N CYS A 134 -10.23 7.35 -1.01
CA CYS A 134 -8.82 7.58 -0.75
C CYS A 134 -8.54 9.05 -0.42
N HIS A 135 -7.60 9.28 0.49
CA HIS A 135 -7.22 10.59 1.00
C HIS A 135 -5.72 10.69 1.22
N THR A 136 -5.15 11.86 1.06
CA THR A 136 -3.69 12.07 1.18
C THR A 136 -3.12 11.73 2.54
N ASP A 137 -3.90 11.77 3.63
CA ASP A 137 -3.47 11.31 4.94
C ASP A 137 -3.16 9.79 4.97
N MET A 138 -3.68 9.01 4.02
CA MET A 138 -3.38 7.58 3.91
C MET A 138 -1.97 7.30 3.37
N ASN A 139 -1.42 8.25 2.59
CA ASN A 139 -0.04 8.22 2.11
C ASN A 139 0.50 9.65 2.03
N PRO A 140 0.90 10.24 3.16
CA PRO A 140 1.30 11.65 3.23
C PRO A 140 2.60 11.94 2.46
N LEU A 141 3.47 10.95 2.27
CA LEU A 141 4.75 11.12 1.59
C LEU A 141 4.91 10.08 0.48
N LEU A 142 4.96 10.55 -0.77
CA LEU A 142 5.19 9.72 -1.93
C LEU A 142 6.47 10.18 -2.65
N LEU A 143 7.37 9.24 -2.91
CA LEU A 143 8.59 9.45 -3.67
C LEU A 143 8.42 8.84 -5.05
N LYS A 144 8.63 9.64 -6.09
CA LYS A 144 8.58 9.19 -7.49
C LYS A 144 9.99 9.26 -8.08
N PRO A 145 10.67 8.11 -8.24
CA PRO A 145 12.00 8.09 -8.83
C PRO A 145 12.02 8.77 -10.20
N THR A 146 12.90 9.76 -10.38
CA THR A 146 13.13 10.45 -11.65
C THR A 146 14.46 10.03 -12.28
N SER A 147 15.37 9.48 -11.48
CA SER A 147 16.63 8.87 -11.91
C SER A 147 17.12 7.87 -10.85
N ASP A 148 18.26 7.22 -11.09
CA ASP A 148 18.87 6.30 -10.11
C ASP A 148 19.22 6.96 -8.77
N GLN A 149 19.34 8.29 -8.73
CA GLN A 149 19.80 9.04 -7.55
C GLN A 149 18.83 10.14 -7.11
N THR A 150 17.77 10.40 -7.85
CA THR A 150 16.84 11.50 -7.57
C THR A 150 15.38 11.02 -7.60
N ALA A 151 14.58 11.62 -6.74
CA ALA A 151 13.15 11.39 -6.73
C ALA A 151 12.38 12.71 -6.56
N GLN A 152 11.25 12.84 -7.24
CA GLN A 152 10.28 13.88 -6.95
C GLN A 152 9.59 13.54 -5.63
N VAL A 153 9.59 14.49 -4.71
CA VAL A 153 8.92 14.37 -3.41
C VAL A 153 7.53 14.97 -3.52
N VAL A 154 6.52 14.16 -3.23
CA VAL A 154 5.11 14.58 -3.14
C VAL A 154 4.71 14.51 -1.66
N LEU A 155 4.36 15.65 -1.08
CA LEU A 155 3.94 15.78 0.31
C LEU A 155 2.46 16.16 0.37
N SER A 156 1.67 15.37 1.10
CA SER A 156 0.22 15.54 1.19
C SER A 156 -0.46 15.74 -0.17
N GLY A 157 -0.03 14.96 -1.16
CA GLY A 157 -0.55 14.94 -2.51
C GLY A 157 -0.06 16.06 -3.43
N LYS A 158 0.88 16.90 -2.98
CA LYS A 158 1.44 18.00 -3.80
C LYS A 158 2.95 17.82 -4.00
N PRO A 159 3.46 17.98 -5.22
CA PRO A 159 4.89 17.94 -5.46
C PRO A 159 5.58 19.15 -4.80
N ILE A 160 6.64 18.91 -4.04
CA ILE A 160 7.43 19.92 -3.35
C ILE A 160 8.86 20.05 -3.91
N GLY A 161 9.15 19.36 -5.01
CA GLY A 161 10.42 19.43 -5.73
C GLY A 161 11.14 18.09 -5.81
N ASN A 162 12.26 18.08 -6.52
CA ASN A 162 13.15 16.93 -6.66
C ASN A 162 14.20 16.97 -5.58
N ARG A 163 14.56 15.81 -5.01
CA ARG A 163 15.65 15.65 -4.06
C ARG A 163 16.51 14.46 -4.47
N SER A 164 17.82 14.59 -4.31
CA SER A 164 18.71 13.45 -4.40
C SER A 164 18.49 12.51 -3.20
N ALA A 165 18.80 11.22 -3.36
CA ALA A 165 18.74 10.26 -2.26
C ALA A 165 19.59 10.76 -1.06
N TYR A 166 20.77 11.31 -1.34
CA TYR A 166 21.66 11.87 -0.32
C TYR A 166 21.00 13.02 0.46
N GLU A 167 20.39 14.00 -0.22
CA GLU A 167 19.69 15.12 0.43
C GLU A 167 18.45 14.67 1.17
N TYR A 168 17.73 13.69 0.63
CA TYR A 168 16.53 13.16 1.23
C TYR A 168 16.80 12.42 2.54
N PHE A 169 17.89 11.64 2.64
CA PHE A 169 18.25 10.90 3.84
C PHE A 169 19.10 11.71 4.84
N ARG A 170 19.40 12.98 4.58
CA ARG A 170 20.02 13.86 5.57
C ARG A 170 19.04 14.28 6.65
N THR A 171 19.57 14.58 7.83
CA THR A 171 18.78 14.95 9.01
C THR A 171 18.03 16.29 8.85
N GLU A 172 18.62 17.20 8.07
CA GLU A 172 18.07 18.53 7.81
C GLU A 172 16.76 18.44 6.98
N GLY A 173 15.67 18.98 7.52
CA GLY A 173 14.32 18.93 6.92
C GLY A 173 13.54 17.62 7.15
N ARG A 174 14.17 16.59 7.72
CA ARG A 174 13.50 15.32 8.00
C ARG A 174 12.57 15.38 9.18
N GLU A 175 12.87 16.21 10.17
CA GLU A 175 11.99 16.49 11.31
C GLU A 175 10.65 17.10 10.88
N GLU A 176 10.68 17.97 9.89
CA GLU A 176 9.47 18.57 9.32
C GLU A 176 8.62 17.50 8.62
N LEU A 177 9.23 16.67 7.76
CA LEU A 177 8.55 15.56 7.11
C LEU A 177 7.96 14.58 8.14
N ARG A 178 8.72 14.25 9.20
CA ARG A 178 8.25 13.38 10.28
C ARG A 178 7.03 13.96 10.97
N ARG A 179 7.05 15.26 11.26
CA ARG A 179 5.93 15.95 11.90
C ARG A 179 4.69 15.90 11.02
N GLU A 180 4.81 16.18 9.72
CA GLU A 180 3.70 16.12 8.77
C GLU A 180 3.12 14.70 8.65
N VAL A 181 3.98 13.69 8.56
CA VAL A 181 3.58 12.28 8.53
C VAL A 181 2.82 11.87 9.80
N ASN A 182 3.35 12.25 10.98
CA ASN A 182 2.71 11.96 12.25
C ASN A 182 1.34 12.64 12.37
N GLN A 183 1.24 13.91 11.99
CA GLN A 183 -0.03 14.64 11.99
C GLN A 183 -1.06 14.05 11.02
N ALA A 184 -0.62 13.56 9.86
CA ALA A 184 -1.50 12.87 8.91
C ALA A 184 -2.08 11.60 9.54
N PHE A 185 -1.24 10.81 10.19
CA PHE A 185 -1.70 9.64 10.93
C PHE A 185 -2.67 10.00 12.06
N ASP A 186 -2.38 11.02 12.85
CA ASP A 186 -3.24 11.45 13.96
C ASP A 186 -4.63 11.89 13.47
N ARG A 187 -4.68 12.64 12.35
CA ARG A 187 -5.95 13.00 11.69
C ARG A 187 -6.70 11.77 11.19
N LEU A 188 -5.99 10.81 10.59
CA LEU A 188 -6.60 9.58 10.06
C LEU A 188 -7.14 8.71 11.19
N SER A 189 -6.34 8.46 12.23
CA SER A 189 -6.70 7.62 13.38
C SER A 189 -7.84 8.22 14.21
N ALA A 190 -8.05 9.53 14.16
CA ALA A 190 -9.20 10.16 14.81
C ALA A 190 -10.53 9.84 14.11
N ARG A 191 -10.50 9.50 12.80
CA ARG A 191 -11.69 9.25 11.97
C ARG A 191 -11.98 7.77 11.75
N TYR A 192 -10.97 6.92 11.79
CA TYR A 192 -11.05 5.51 11.39
C TYR A 192 -10.62 4.57 12.51
N ASN A 193 -11.17 3.36 12.51
CA ASN A 193 -10.89 2.32 13.49
C ASN A 193 -11.06 0.92 12.89
N PRO A 194 -10.02 0.08 12.84
CA PRO A 194 -8.60 0.42 13.09
C PRO A 194 -7.94 1.10 11.89
N VAL A 195 -6.73 1.64 12.11
CA VAL A 195 -5.83 2.01 11.02
C VAL A 195 -4.92 0.82 10.72
N VAL A 196 -4.95 0.34 9.47
CA VAL A 196 -4.07 -0.72 8.97
C VAL A 196 -2.86 -0.07 8.33
N MET A 197 -1.70 -0.25 8.96
CA MET A 197 -0.46 0.40 8.56
C MET A 197 0.43 -0.55 7.75
N GLU A 198 1.08 -0.03 6.73
CA GLU A 198 2.03 -0.77 5.91
C GLU A 198 3.44 -0.19 6.07
N GLY A 199 4.40 -1.04 6.44
CA GLY A 199 5.82 -0.72 6.43
C GLY A 199 6.42 -0.74 5.02
N ALA A 200 7.64 -0.22 4.88
CA ALA A 200 8.39 -0.25 3.62
C ALA A 200 9.65 -1.11 3.75
N GLY A 201 9.96 -1.88 2.70
CA GLY A 201 11.16 -2.72 2.66
C GLY A 201 11.25 -3.71 3.82
N SER A 202 12.44 -3.78 4.43
CA SER A 202 12.75 -4.62 5.57
C SER A 202 12.98 -3.79 6.84
N ILE A 203 12.47 -4.28 7.98
CA ILE A 203 12.84 -3.71 9.28
C ILE A 203 14.27 -4.05 9.71
N SER A 204 14.95 -4.88 8.94
CA SER A 204 16.34 -5.29 9.18
C SER A 204 17.39 -4.29 8.65
N GLU A 205 16.97 -3.24 7.95
CA GLU A 205 17.83 -2.17 7.43
C GLU A 205 18.29 -1.24 8.57
N ILE A 206 19.09 -1.80 9.49
CA ILE A 206 19.50 -1.11 10.73
C ILE A 206 20.35 0.14 10.47
N ASN A 207 21.04 0.21 9.34
CA ASN A 207 21.79 1.37 8.88
C ASN A 207 20.90 2.56 8.50
N LEU A 208 19.61 2.34 8.23
CA LEU A 208 18.63 3.37 7.91
C LEU A 208 17.71 3.72 9.09
N LYS A 209 17.90 3.08 10.23
CA LYS A 209 16.97 3.15 11.38
C LYS A 209 16.73 4.57 11.88
N ASP A 210 17.77 5.40 11.95
CA ASP A 210 17.66 6.77 12.46
C ASP A 210 16.89 7.70 11.51
N THR A 211 16.88 7.34 10.22
CA THR A 211 16.20 8.10 9.17
C THR A 211 14.88 7.47 8.75
N ASP A 212 14.51 6.34 9.30
CA ASP A 212 13.25 5.66 9.01
C ASP A 212 12.04 6.47 9.50
N LEU A 213 11.09 6.70 8.61
CA LEU A 213 9.80 7.36 8.88
C LEU A 213 8.62 6.39 8.81
N VAL A 214 8.84 5.15 8.37
CA VAL A 214 7.77 4.27 7.88
C VAL A 214 7.51 3.10 8.82
N ASN A 215 8.58 2.45 9.29
CA ASN A 215 8.47 1.19 10.01
C ASN A 215 8.31 1.41 11.53
N LEU A 216 9.24 0.89 12.34
CA LEU A 216 9.12 0.89 13.79
C LEU A 216 9.04 2.29 14.43
N PRO A 217 9.70 3.34 13.93
CA PRO A 217 9.48 4.70 14.44
C PRO A 217 8.03 5.15 14.30
N MET A 218 7.38 4.85 13.17
CA MET A 218 5.96 5.15 12.97
C MET A 218 5.06 4.26 13.82
N ALA A 219 5.40 2.97 13.99
CA ALA A 219 4.68 2.08 14.89
C ALA A 219 4.74 2.56 16.36
N ARG A 220 5.86 3.15 16.78
CA ARG A 220 5.97 3.78 18.12
C ARG A 220 5.05 4.98 18.27
N HIS A 221 5.04 5.89 17.29
CA HIS A 221 4.14 7.06 17.30
C HIS A 221 2.67 6.64 17.34
N ALA A 222 2.29 5.67 16.51
CA ALA A 222 0.92 5.17 16.40
C ALA A 222 0.49 4.27 17.58
N HIS A 223 1.38 3.89 18.49
CA HIS A 223 1.15 2.83 19.46
C HIS A 223 0.63 1.53 18.81
N ALA A 224 1.11 1.23 17.61
CA ALA A 224 0.65 0.11 16.82
C ALA A 224 1.20 -1.22 17.33
N ASP A 225 0.37 -2.26 17.20
CA ASP A 225 0.83 -3.64 17.23
C ASP A 225 1.43 -4.00 15.86
N VAL A 226 2.55 -4.73 15.86
CA VAL A 226 3.30 -5.04 14.64
C VAL A 226 3.18 -6.52 14.34
N ILE A 227 2.84 -6.85 13.09
CA ILE A 227 2.91 -8.20 12.53
C ILE A 227 4.05 -8.24 11.52
N LEU A 228 4.99 -9.18 11.72
CA LEU A 228 6.08 -9.40 10.79
C LEU A 228 5.65 -10.33 9.66
N VAL A 229 5.74 -9.88 8.43
CA VAL A 229 5.46 -10.67 7.22
C VAL A 229 6.75 -11.20 6.65
N ALA A 230 6.85 -12.53 6.53
CA ALA A 230 8.02 -13.24 6.02
C ALA A 230 7.66 -14.05 4.78
N ASP A 231 8.44 -13.90 3.71
CA ASP A 231 8.27 -14.62 2.44
C ASP A 231 9.02 -15.95 2.48
N ILE A 232 8.30 -17.07 2.32
CA ILE A 232 8.90 -18.41 2.28
C ILE A 232 9.30 -18.86 0.87
N ASP A 233 8.70 -18.28 -0.16
CA ASP A 233 8.89 -18.68 -1.56
C ASP A 233 10.34 -18.46 -2.05
N ARG A 234 10.99 -17.42 -1.55
CA ARG A 234 12.40 -17.11 -1.87
C ARG A 234 13.42 -17.95 -1.10
N GLY A 235 12.99 -18.74 -0.12
CA GLY A 235 13.87 -19.50 0.77
C GLY A 235 14.47 -18.64 1.90
N GLY A 236 15.06 -19.31 2.90
CA GLY A 236 15.71 -18.64 4.03
C GLY A 236 14.77 -17.95 5.04
N VAL A 237 13.49 -18.32 5.07
CA VAL A 237 12.46 -17.65 5.90
C VAL A 237 12.81 -17.63 7.39
N PHE A 238 13.42 -18.69 7.93
CA PHE A 238 13.83 -18.74 9.34
C PHE A 238 14.90 -17.70 9.65
N ALA A 239 15.92 -17.58 8.80
CA ALA A 239 17.00 -16.61 8.98
C ALA A 239 16.49 -15.17 8.87
N SER A 240 15.64 -14.91 7.88
CA SER A 240 15.08 -13.56 7.66
C SER A 240 14.14 -13.15 8.79
N ALA A 241 13.27 -14.05 9.26
CA ALA A 241 12.38 -13.77 10.40
C ALA A 241 13.17 -13.56 11.70
N TYR A 242 14.06 -14.48 12.03
CA TYR A 242 14.91 -14.37 13.21
C TYR A 242 15.77 -13.10 13.19
N GLY A 243 16.46 -12.85 12.07
CA GLY A 243 17.28 -11.65 11.92
C GLY A 243 16.47 -10.37 12.07
N SER A 244 15.28 -10.31 11.46
CA SER A 244 14.39 -9.15 11.56
C SER A 244 13.97 -8.86 13.00
N VAL A 245 13.72 -9.88 13.81
CA VAL A 245 13.39 -9.74 15.24
C VAL A 245 14.63 -9.44 16.07
N ALA A 246 15.72 -10.19 15.88
CA ALA A 246 16.91 -10.13 16.71
C ALA A 246 17.66 -8.79 16.62
N LEU A 247 17.63 -8.15 15.45
CA LEU A 247 18.26 -6.85 15.19
C LEU A 247 17.49 -5.66 15.80
N GLN A 248 16.28 -5.87 16.31
CA GLN A 248 15.50 -4.78 16.91
C GLN A 248 15.87 -4.56 18.36
N THR A 249 15.61 -3.33 18.85
CA THR A 249 15.74 -3.00 20.28
C THR A 249 14.73 -3.83 21.10
N PRO A 250 14.97 -4.05 22.40
CA PRO A 250 14.02 -4.75 23.25
C PRO A 250 12.63 -4.11 23.28
N GLU A 251 12.55 -2.78 23.15
CA GLU A 251 11.29 -2.04 23.10
C GLU A 251 10.54 -2.33 21.80
N ASP A 252 11.22 -2.28 20.66
CA ASP A 252 10.64 -2.55 19.36
C ASP A 252 10.20 -4.01 19.21
N ARG A 253 10.98 -4.97 19.74
CA ARG A 253 10.60 -6.38 19.77
C ARG A 253 9.27 -6.63 20.47
N LYS A 254 9.01 -5.94 21.58
CA LYS A 254 7.74 -6.06 22.33
C LYS A 254 6.52 -5.65 21.50
N ARG A 255 6.72 -4.81 20.47
CA ARG A 255 5.64 -4.40 19.56
C ARG A 255 5.31 -5.47 18.55
N ILE A 256 6.27 -6.34 18.19
CA ILE A 256 6.04 -7.45 17.24
C ILE A 256 5.23 -8.53 17.95
N LYS A 257 3.94 -8.63 17.61
CA LYS A 257 2.98 -9.50 18.28
C LYS A 257 2.82 -10.85 17.58
N GLY A 258 3.24 -10.94 16.33
CA GLY A 258 3.11 -12.17 15.56
C GLY A 258 3.88 -12.15 14.25
N ILE A 259 4.02 -13.32 13.67
CA ILE A 259 4.63 -13.55 12.37
C ILE A 259 3.58 -14.14 11.43
N ILE A 260 3.51 -13.64 10.21
CA ILE A 260 2.79 -14.27 9.11
C ILE A 260 3.82 -14.81 8.13
N VAL A 261 3.77 -16.11 7.87
CA VAL A 261 4.54 -16.74 6.79
C VAL A 261 3.70 -16.67 5.52
N ASN A 262 4.17 -15.93 4.53
CA ASN A 262 3.42 -15.68 3.30
C ASN A 262 4.02 -16.41 2.10
N LYS A 263 3.22 -16.57 1.05
CA LYS A 263 3.59 -17.18 -0.24
C LYS A 263 4.01 -18.65 -0.12
N PHE A 264 3.37 -19.41 0.78
CA PHE A 264 3.65 -20.83 0.96
C PHE A 264 3.18 -21.64 -0.25
N ARG A 265 4.06 -22.49 -0.78
CA ARG A 265 3.73 -23.45 -1.84
C ARG A 265 3.80 -24.87 -1.32
N GLY A 266 2.80 -25.66 -1.58
CA GLY A 266 2.75 -27.07 -1.21
C GLY A 266 1.74 -27.39 -0.10
N ASP A 267 1.94 -28.54 0.56
CA ASP A 267 1.05 -29.03 1.61
C ASP A 267 1.42 -28.40 2.97
N LEU A 268 0.48 -27.63 3.54
CA LEU A 268 0.66 -26.94 4.82
C LEU A 268 1.03 -27.88 5.96
N ARG A 269 0.57 -29.14 5.93
CA ARG A 269 0.88 -30.16 6.95
C ARG A 269 2.37 -30.43 7.05
N LEU A 270 3.12 -30.28 5.96
CA LEU A 270 4.57 -30.46 5.95
C LEU A 270 5.33 -29.32 6.64
N PHE A 271 4.67 -28.19 6.88
CA PHE A 271 5.28 -27.04 7.52
C PHE A 271 4.86 -26.83 8.99
N GLU A 272 4.05 -27.72 9.56
CA GLU A 272 3.64 -27.60 10.98
C GLU A 272 4.82 -27.62 11.96
N SER A 273 5.83 -28.46 11.70
CA SER A 273 7.07 -28.45 12.49
C SER A 273 7.87 -27.17 12.28
N GLY A 274 7.83 -26.60 11.09
CA GLY A 274 8.47 -25.32 10.77
C GLY A 274 7.86 -24.15 11.52
N VAL A 275 6.54 -24.13 11.68
CA VAL A 275 5.83 -23.12 12.50
C VAL A 275 6.36 -23.16 13.93
N LYS A 276 6.37 -24.33 14.57
CA LYS A 276 6.88 -24.48 15.95
C LYS A 276 8.34 -24.05 16.09
N MET A 277 9.20 -24.45 15.14
CA MET A 277 10.61 -24.02 15.14
C MET A 277 10.74 -22.50 15.03
N MET A 278 9.91 -21.86 14.19
CA MET A 278 9.94 -20.39 14.02
C MET A 278 9.53 -19.69 15.31
N GLU A 279 8.48 -20.17 15.97
CA GLU A 279 8.03 -19.65 17.27
C GLU A 279 9.11 -19.80 18.35
N GLU A 280 9.75 -20.96 18.41
CA GLU A 280 10.85 -21.22 19.37
C GLU A 280 12.06 -20.31 19.13
N ILE A 281 12.48 -20.15 17.87
CA ILE A 281 13.66 -19.36 17.50
C ILE A 281 13.40 -17.87 17.68
N CYS A 282 12.22 -17.39 17.27
CA CYS A 282 11.88 -15.96 17.31
C CYS A 282 11.31 -15.51 18.66
N GLY A 283 10.77 -16.43 19.46
CA GLY A 283 10.06 -16.12 20.69
C GLY A 283 8.75 -15.34 20.47
N ILE A 284 8.15 -15.48 19.29
CA ILE A 284 6.97 -14.74 18.83
C ILE A 284 6.05 -15.74 18.12
N PRO A 285 4.71 -15.70 18.35
CA PRO A 285 3.79 -16.65 17.74
C PRO A 285 3.69 -16.46 16.22
N VAL A 286 3.52 -17.56 15.48
CA VAL A 286 3.17 -17.57 14.08
C VAL A 286 1.65 -17.54 13.96
N LEU A 287 1.10 -16.40 13.53
CA LEU A 287 -0.36 -16.18 13.44
C LEU A 287 -1.00 -16.95 12.30
N GLY A 288 -0.22 -17.29 11.27
CA GLY A 288 -0.70 -18.06 10.15
C GLY A 288 0.33 -18.25 9.06
N VAL A 289 0.05 -19.23 8.21
CA VAL A 289 0.80 -19.52 6.99
C VAL A 289 -0.15 -19.33 5.81
N ILE A 290 0.14 -18.36 4.95
CA ILE A 290 -0.71 -17.99 3.84
C ILE A 290 -0.21 -18.67 2.57
N PRO A 291 -1.05 -19.44 1.89
CA PRO A 291 -0.70 -20.06 0.62
C PRO A 291 -0.36 -19.01 -0.45
N TYR A 292 0.42 -19.42 -1.43
CA TYR A 292 0.68 -18.60 -2.60
C TYR A 292 -0.60 -18.46 -3.43
N TYR A 293 -1.03 -17.23 -3.65
CA TYR A 293 -2.18 -16.92 -4.48
C TYR A 293 -1.74 -16.57 -5.90
N HIS A 294 -2.40 -17.15 -6.89
CA HIS A 294 -2.12 -16.92 -8.32
C HIS A 294 -3.07 -15.91 -8.95
N ASP A 295 -4.26 -15.72 -8.36
CA ASP A 295 -5.36 -14.96 -8.98
C ASP A 295 -5.67 -13.66 -8.24
N ILE A 296 -4.67 -13.05 -7.58
CA ILE A 296 -4.82 -11.73 -6.97
C ILE A 296 -4.40 -10.66 -7.97
N TYR A 297 -5.37 -9.84 -8.36
CA TYR A 297 -5.16 -8.64 -9.16
C TYR A 297 -5.12 -7.41 -8.24
N ILE A 298 -4.02 -7.22 -7.53
CA ILE A 298 -3.71 -5.94 -6.91
C ILE A 298 -2.70 -5.26 -7.80
N GLU A 299 -3.04 -4.06 -8.24
CA GLU A 299 -2.17 -3.28 -9.13
C GLU A 299 -0.81 -3.05 -8.48
N GLU A 300 0.21 -3.43 -9.22
CA GLU A 300 1.59 -3.41 -8.78
C GLU A 300 2.13 -1.99 -8.65
N GLU A 301 2.95 -1.74 -7.65
CA GLU A 301 3.59 -0.44 -7.44
C GLU A 301 4.90 -0.30 -8.22
N ASP A 302 5.63 -1.41 -8.40
CA ASP A 302 6.97 -1.41 -8.98
C ASP A 302 7.02 -2.03 -10.38
N SER A 303 7.80 -1.42 -11.26
CA SER A 303 8.05 -1.91 -12.62
C SER A 303 8.92 -3.18 -12.68
N VAL A 304 9.40 -3.69 -11.54
CA VAL A 304 10.29 -4.86 -11.48
C VAL A 304 9.63 -6.12 -12.04
N GLU A 305 8.33 -6.30 -11.81
CA GLU A 305 7.59 -7.45 -12.37
C GLU A 305 7.33 -7.35 -13.88
N LEU A 306 7.41 -6.16 -14.47
CA LEU A 306 7.33 -6.02 -15.94
C LEU A 306 8.43 -6.79 -16.65
N SER A 307 9.54 -7.03 -15.98
CA SER A 307 10.64 -7.85 -16.50
C SER A 307 10.29 -9.33 -16.63
N LEU A 308 9.27 -9.81 -15.93
CA LEU A 308 8.80 -11.19 -15.91
C LEU A 308 7.64 -11.44 -16.91
N LYS A 309 6.97 -10.37 -17.40
CA LYS A 309 5.85 -10.49 -18.34
C LYS A 309 6.31 -10.94 -19.74
N GLN A 310 5.42 -11.56 -20.48
CA GLN A 310 5.72 -12.03 -21.85
C GLN A 310 6.30 -10.92 -22.72
N ARG A 311 7.33 -11.25 -23.48
CA ARG A 311 8.10 -10.26 -24.27
C ARG A 311 7.98 -10.46 -25.78
N LYS A 312 7.08 -11.32 -26.27
CA LYS A 312 7.00 -11.73 -27.67
C LYS A 312 5.58 -11.71 -28.21
N ALA A 313 5.48 -11.42 -29.49
CA ALA A 313 4.23 -11.55 -30.25
C ALA A 313 3.76 -13.01 -30.33
N VAL A 314 2.44 -13.22 -30.27
CA VAL A 314 1.78 -14.52 -30.34
C VAL A 314 0.83 -14.56 -31.54
N GLN A 315 0.90 -15.62 -32.35
CA GLN A 315 0.03 -15.78 -33.50
C GLN A 315 -1.43 -16.01 -33.08
N GLY A 316 -2.38 -15.37 -33.78
CA GLY A 316 -3.81 -15.53 -33.51
C GLY A 316 -4.41 -14.60 -32.45
N LYS A 317 -3.61 -13.71 -31.90
CA LYS A 317 -4.07 -12.65 -31.00
C LYS A 317 -3.71 -11.28 -31.56
N VAL A 318 -4.39 -10.23 -31.06
CA VAL A 318 -3.98 -8.84 -31.29
C VAL A 318 -2.75 -8.57 -30.44
N ASN A 319 -1.62 -8.34 -31.07
CA ASN A 319 -0.34 -8.11 -30.41
C ASN A 319 -0.19 -6.63 -30.06
N VAL A 320 -0.24 -6.33 -28.78
CA VAL A 320 -0.10 -4.97 -28.24
C VAL A 320 1.25 -4.87 -27.54
N ALA A 321 2.19 -4.14 -28.14
CA ALA A 321 3.51 -3.89 -27.58
C ALA A 321 3.53 -2.58 -26.82
N VAL A 322 3.77 -2.63 -25.52
CA VAL A 322 4.08 -1.45 -24.71
C VAL A 322 5.58 -1.22 -24.75
N VAL A 323 5.99 -0.01 -25.16
CA VAL A 323 7.40 0.34 -25.18
C VAL A 323 7.93 0.45 -23.75
N LEU A 324 8.94 -0.35 -23.42
CA LEU A 324 9.52 -0.37 -22.08
C LEU A 324 10.43 0.83 -21.88
N LEU A 325 9.89 1.91 -21.33
CA LEU A 325 10.65 3.11 -20.97
C LEU A 325 11.40 2.88 -19.66
N ARG A 326 12.53 3.54 -19.50
CA ARG A 326 13.31 3.49 -18.26
C ARG A 326 12.56 4.11 -17.08
N HIS A 327 11.86 5.21 -17.34
CA HIS A 327 11.06 5.94 -16.35
C HIS A 327 9.56 5.76 -16.58
N LEU A 328 9.17 4.56 -17.04
CA LEU A 328 7.78 4.21 -17.29
C LEU A 328 6.93 4.47 -16.05
N SER A 329 5.80 5.16 -16.23
CA SER A 329 4.85 5.47 -15.15
C SER A 329 3.44 5.01 -15.51
N ASN A 330 2.63 4.68 -14.48
CA ASN A 330 1.23 4.27 -14.61
C ASN A 330 1.04 3.09 -15.59
N PHE A 331 1.91 2.10 -15.52
CA PHE A 331 1.81 0.91 -16.38
C PHE A 331 0.53 0.10 -16.12
N THR A 332 -0.13 0.31 -15.00
CA THR A 332 -1.45 -0.27 -14.67
C THR A 332 -2.57 0.21 -15.59
N ASP A 333 -2.38 1.28 -16.35
CA ASP A 333 -3.33 1.74 -17.38
C ASP A 333 -3.62 0.67 -18.44
N PHE A 334 -2.71 -0.31 -18.59
CA PHE A 334 -2.81 -1.39 -19.56
C PHE A 334 -3.40 -2.69 -19.02
N ASN A 335 -3.68 -2.79 -17.70
CA ASN A 335 -4.15 -4.01 -17.06
C ASN A 335 -5.45 -4.57 -17.71
N MET A 336 -6.34 -3.70 -18.14
CA MET A 336 -7.56 -4.13 -18.83
C MET A 336 -7.28 -4.85 -20.15
N LEU A 337 -6.20 -4.51 -20.84
CA LEU A 337 -5.78 -5.18 -22.08
C LEU A 337 -5.11 -6.53 -21.78
N GLU A 338 -4.43 -6.66 -20.63
CA GLU A 338 -3.84 -7.93 -20.18
C GLU A 338 -4.88 -9.02 -19.93
N HIS A 339 -6.08 -8.62 -19.47
CA HIS A 339 -7.16 -9.54 -19.12
C HIS A 339 -8.08 -9.91 -20.31
N ASP A 340 -7.91 -9.28 -21.47
CA ASP A 340 -8.68 -9.62 -22.66
C ASP A 340 -8.02 -10.82 -23.38
N GLU A 341 -8.71 -11.96 -23.44
CA GLU A 341 -8.20 -13.17 -24.07
C GLU A 341 -7.83 -13.01 -25.55
N ARG A 342 -8.40 -12.01 -26.24
CA ARG A 342 -8.11 -11.69 -27.63
C ARG A 342 -6.80 -10.93 -27.81
N VAL A 343 -6.28 -10.34 -26.71
CA VAL A 343 -5.10 -9.49 -26.70
C VAL A 343 -3.91 -10.29 -26.17
N ASN A 344 -2.75 -10.02 -26.74
CA ASN A 344 -1.46 -10.41 -26.21
C ASN A 344 -0.69 -9.12 -25.92
N LEU A 345 -0.77 -8.66 -24.65
CA LEU A 345 -0.02 -7.50 -24.17
C LEU A 345 1.38 -7.93 -23.76
N TYR A 346 2.40 -7.23 -24.22
CA TYR A 346 3.78 -7.47 -23.80
C TYR A 346 4.59 -6.18 -23.78
N TYR A 347 5.62 -6.16 -22.93
CA TYR A 347 6.51 -5.01 -22.74
C TYR A 347 7.84 -5.30 -23.42
N THR A 348 8.30 -4.41 -24.30
CA THR A 348 9.53 -4.67 -25.06
C THR A 348 10.24 -3.39 -25.52
N ASN A 349 11.58 -3.49 -25.65
CA ASN A 349 12.45 -2.58 -26.40
C ASN A 349 13.14 -3.31 -27.54
N ASN A 350 12.78 -4.56 -27.80
CA ASN A 350 13.33 -5.32 -28.89
C ASN A 350 12.70 -4.87 -30.22
N VAL A 351 13.54 -4.48 -31.17
CA VAL A 351 13.12 -3.98 -32.49
C VAL A 351 12.29 -5.03 -33.25
N ASP A 352 12.71 -6.30 -33.23
CA ASP A 352 12.04 -7.38 -33.93
C ASP A 352 10.65 -7.68 -33.39
N ASP A 353 10.48 -7.53 -32.07
CA ASP A 353 9.18 -7.75 -31.42
C ASP A 353 8.23 -6.56 -31.65
N LEU A 354 8.76 -5.33 -31.69
CA LEU A 354 7.98 -4.15 -32.08
C LEU A 354 7.48 -4.23 -33.52
N MET A 355 8.29 -4.78 -34.43
CA MET A 355 7.91 -4.95 -35.85
C MET A 355 6.79 -5.97 -36.07
N LYS A 356 6.48 -6.81 -35.06
CA LYS A 356 5.41 -7.82 -35.10
C LYS A 356 4.13 -7.36 -34.40
N ALA A 357 4.15 -6.18 -33.76
CA ALA A 357 3.00 -5.64 -33.05
C ALA A 357 1.93 -5.10 -34.02
N ASP A 358 0.67 -5.36 -33.71
CA ASP A 358 -0.48 -4.73 -34.36
C ASP A 358 -0.71 -3.33 -33.83
N ILE A 359 -0.45 -3.17 -32.50
CA ILE A 359 -0.57 -1.89 -31.79
C ILE A 359 0.70 -1.67 -30.96
N ILE A 360 1.27 -0.47 -31.06
CA ILE A 360 2.38 -0.02 -30.22
C ILE A 360 1.89 1.08 -29.30
N LEU A 361 2.06 0.89 -27.99
CA LEU A 361 1.71 1.85 -26.96
C LEU A 361 2.98 2.54 -26.45
N LEU A 362 3.02 3.85 -26.55
CA LEU A 362 4.00 4.70 -25.87
C LEU A 362 3.40 5.12 -24.52
N PRO A 363 3.89 4.59 -23.40
CA PRO A 363 3.31 4.84 -22.09
C PRO A 363 3.70 6.21 -21.51
N GLY A 364 3.18 6.53 -20.36
CA GLY A 364 3.62 7.66 -19.55
C GLY A 364 5.07 7.52 -19.10
N SER A 365 5.74 8.63 -18.95
CA SER A 365 7.12 8.73 -18.46
C SER A 365 7.27 9.83 -17.43
N LYS A 366 8.16 9.64 -16.47
CA LYS A 366 8.59 10.65 -15.49
C LYS A 366 9.81 11.47 -15.96
N SER A 367 10.41 11.07 -17.08
CA SER A 367 11.49 11.80 -17.74
C SER A 367 11.33 11.66 -19.25
N THR A 368 10.32 12.38 -19.78
CA THR A 368 9.81 12.21 -21.14
C THR A 368 10.90 12.44 -22.20
N ILE A 369 11.71 13.48 -22.03
CA ILE A 369 12.74 13.85 -22.99
C ILE A 369 13.92 12.86 -22.94
N ASP A 370 14.37 12.47 -21.76
CA ASP A 370 15.47 11.52 -21.60
C ASP A 370 15.07 10.13 -22.14
N ASP A 371 13.85 9.67 -21.85
CA ASP A 371 13.35 8.41 -22.39
C ASP A 371 13.26 8.45 -23.93
N LEU A 372 12.76 9.54 -24.51
CA LEU A 372 12.75 9.69 -25.98
C LEU A 372 14.17 9.74 -26.57
N TYR A 373 15.12 10.37 -25.89
CA TYR A 373 16.53 10.37 -26.29
C TYR A 373 17.07 8.94 -26.33
N GLU A 374 16.81 8.14 -25.31
CA GLU A 374 17.23 6.73 -25.27
C GLU A 374 16.56 5.90 -26.38
N LEU A 375 15.26 6.08 -26.62
CA LEU A 375 14.57 5.40 -27.73
C LEU A 375 15.16 5.72 -29.10
N ARG A 376 15.66 6.94 -29.29
CA ARG A 376 16.37 7.33 -30.52
C ARG A 376 17.76 6.71 -30.61
N ARG A 377 18.48 6.69 -29.50
CA ARG A 377 19.86 6.16 -29.41
C ARG A 377 19.92 4.66 -29.64
N ASN A 378 18.96 3.90 -29.14
CA ASN A 378 18.91 2.43 -29.21
C ASN A 378 18.15 1.89 -30.43
N GLY A 379 17.63 2.75 -31.30
CA GLY A 379 16.94 2.37 -32.53
C GLY A 379 15.46 2.05 -32.37
N VAL A 380 14.92 2.05 -31.16
CA VAL A 380 13.49 1.77 -30.87
C VAL A 380 12.58 2.81 -31.53
N ALA A 381 12.94 4.10 -31.47
CA ALA A 381 12.18 5.16 -32.14
C ALA A 381 12.04 4.91 -33.65
N GLN A 382 13.11 4.46 -34.31
CA GLN A 382 13.09 4.13 -35.73
C GLN A 382 12.20 2.90 -36.01
N ALA A 383 12.26 1.89 -35.12
CA ALA A 383 11.41 0.70 -35.23
C ALA A 383 9.91 1.04 -35.11
N ILE A 384 9.52 1.93 -34.19
CA ILE A 384 8.16 2.42 -34.01
C ILE A 384 7.66 3.09 -35.30
N LEU A 385 8.46 3.99 -35.87
CA LEU A 385 8.13 4.68 -37.13
C LEU A 385 8.02 3.70 -38.31
N GLN A 386 8.86 2.68 -38.38
CA GLN A 386 8.82 1.66 -39.40
C GLN A 386 7.60 0.75 -39.23
N ALA A 387 7.29 0.29 -38.03
CA ALA A 387 6.11 -0.50 -37.72
C ALA A 387 4.82 0.24 -38.14
N ARG A 388 4.74 1.55 -37.85
CA ARG A 388 3.62 2.39 -38.30
C ARG A 388 3.50 2.41 -39.83
N ARG A 389 4.61 2.56 -40.55
CA ARG A 389 4.61 2.51 -42.05
C ARG A 389 4.14 1.16 -42.57
N ASN A 390 4.39 0.08 -41.83
CA ASN A 390 3.97 -1.27 -42.16
C ASN A 390 2.51 -1.57 -41.76
N GLY A 391 1.80 -0.60 -41.14
CA GLY A 391 0.37 -0.72 -40.82
C GLY A 391 0.05 -0.85 -39.33
N ALA A 392 1.04 -0.91 -38.45
CA ALA A 392 0.77 -0.93 -37.01
C ALA A 392 0.15 0.39 -36.53
N THR A 393 -0.77 0.32 -35.57
CA THR A 393 -1.32 1.50 -34.89
C THR A 393 -0.36 1.93 -33.78
N VAL A 394 -0.05 3.23 -33.69
CA VAL A 394 0.77 3.80 -32.62
C VAL A 394 -0.10 4.73 -31.78
N MET A 395 -0.13 4.50 -30.48
CA MET A 395 -0.84 5.34 -29.50
C MET A 395 0.11 5.81 -28.42
N GLY A 396 -0.03 7.06 -28.00
CA GLY A 396 0.72 7.63 -26.88
C GLY A 396 -0.18 8.04 -25.74
N ILE A 397 0.25 7.81 -24.50
CA ILE A 397 -0.45 8.19 -23.28
C ILE A 397 0.46 9.13 -22.50
N CYS A 398 -0.06 10.31 -22.05
CA CYS A 398 0.68 11.28 -21.26
C CYS A 398 2.04 11.63 -21.90
N GLY A 399 3.17 11.32 -21.28
CA GLY A 399 4.52 11.51 -21.83
C GLY A 399 4.71 10.84 -23.18
N GLY A 400 4.16 9.64 -23.37
CA GLY A 400 4.18 8.96 -24.68
C GLY A 400 3.43 9.74 -25.78
N TYR A 401 2.32 10.38 -25.45
CA TYR A 401 1.63 11.27 -26.39
C TYR A 401 2.48 12.50 -26.74
N GLN A 402 3.15 13.08 -25.75
CA GLN A 402 4.07 14.20 -25.97
C GLN A 402 5.24 13.78 -26.90
N MET A 403 5.77 12.56 -26.75
CA MET A 403 6.81 12.01 -27.64
C MET A 403 6.36 11.92 -29.10
N MET A 404 5.08 11.75 -29.38
CA MET A 404 4.52 11.69 -30.73
C MET A 404 4.43 13.06 -31.42
N GLY A 405 4.63 14.16 -30.69
CA GLY A 405 4.63 15.51 -31.23
C GLY A 405 5.84 15.77 -32.16
N GLN A 406 5.84 16.91 -32.79
CA GLN A 406 6.99 17.33 -33.62
C GLN A 406 8.19 17.77 -32.79
N ARG A 407 7.93 18.34 -31.60
CA ARG A 407 8.96 18.85 -30.69
C ARG A 407 8.49 18.77 -29.25
N ILE A 408 9.39 18.38 -28.35
CA ILE A 408 9.19 18.44 -26.90
C ILE A 408 10.19 19.46 -26.34
N ALA A 409 9.73 20.28 -25.39
CA ALA A 409 10.59 21.25 -24.71
C ALA A 409 10.31 21.25 -23.20
N ASP A 410 11.35 21.30 -22.41
CA ASP A 410 11.38 21.49 -20.97
C ASP A 410 12.35 22.66 -20.64
N PRO A 411 11.90 23.92 -20.88
CA PRO A 411 12.75 25.08 -20.73
C PRO A 411 13.18 25.35 -19.28
N ASP A 412 12.39 24.84 -18.33
CA ASP A 412 12.63 25.05 -16.90
C ASP A 412 13.41 23.89 -16.26
N GLY A 413 13.75 22.84 -17.05
CA GLY A 413 14.52 21.67 -16.58
C GLY A 413 13.83 20.87 -15.47
N VAL A 414 12.52 20.72 -15.56
CA VAL A 414 11.71 20.05 -14.53
C VAL A 414 11.92 18.53 -14.52
N GLU A 415 12.08 17.93 -15.71
CA GLU A 415 12.19 16.48 -15.86
C GLU A 415 13.63 15.99 -16.12
N GLY A 416 14.56 16.87 -16.55
CA GLY A 416 15.92 16.43 -16.87
C GLY A 416 16.85 17.54 -17.34
N SER A 417 17.98 17.16 -17.94
CA SER A 417 19.02 18.10 -18.39
C SER A 417 18.83 18.57 -19.84
N ILE A 418 18.01 17.90 -20.63
CA ILE A 418 17.77 18.22 -22.05
C ILE A 418 16.60 19.16 -22.14
N SER A 419 16.86 20.42 -22.52
CA SER A 419 15.81 21.45 -22.57
C SER A 419 14.82 21.31 -23.75
N GLN A 420 15.21 20.63 -24.82
CA GLN A 420 14.33 20.36 -25.97
C GLN A 420 14.91 19.29 -26.91
N MET A 421 14.02 18.60 -27.61
CA MET A 421 14.38 17.72 -28.71
C MET A 421 13.22 17.52 -29.72
N PRO A 422 13.51 17.03 -30.96
CA PRO A 422 12.46 16.62 -31.87
C PRO A 422 11.66 15.43 -31.31
N GLY A 423 10.35 15.45 -31.47
CA GLY A 423 9.49 14.28 -31.20
C GLY A 423 9.56 13.24 -32.33
N LEU A 424 8.63 12.30 -32.33
CA LEU A 424 8.56 11.26 -33.36
C LEU A 424 7.95 11.76 -34.68
N GLY A 425 7.10 12.80 -34.64
CA GLY A 425 6.49 13.46 -35.79
C GLY A 425 5.12 12.93 -36.18
#